data_09ec166ff34c6fdf8eebc0bde8b296d9
#
_entry.id   09ec166ff34c6fdf8eebc0bde8b296d9
#
_cell.length_a   1.000
_cell.length_b   1.000
_cell.length_c   1.000
_cell.angle_alpha   90.00
_cell.angle_beta   90.00
_cell.angle_gamma   90.00
#
_symmetry.space_group_name_H-M   'P 1'
#
loop_
_entity.id
_entity.type
_entity.pdbx_description
1 polymer ?
#
loop_
_entity_poly.entity_id
_entity_poly.type
_entity_poly.pdbx_seq_one_letter_code
_entity_poly.pdbx_strand_id
1 'polypeptide(L)'
;MSAGFGDLLKKWRSLRRFSQLSLSVETGLSSRHISFLETGRSRPSRGSVLTLSRALDMPKPAVNDALLAAGFAPEYPAHDLSDVSVQPMLDALDMIIKNHAPFPAIVIDEDWQIVGGNVPAMGMMQLLPFNGSRCVVDALLNDDIETPIFTNWEVIAAWSLTRLQLETSRLGYDGPLTEVYNRLLSDPRSEGIDTSFQAAEPFLTMNARVDGHSLSLFTMLAEFTSAQDIGLSARRVELFFAADDATRCYFEALEY
;
A
#
# COMPACT_ATOMS: atom_id res chain seq x y z
N MET A 1 18.28 18.67 8.10
CA MET A 1 19.53 17.88 8.02
C MET A 1 19.09 16.45 7.76
N SER A 2 19.58 15.80 6.70
CA SER A 2 19.20 14.40 6.45
C SER A 2 19.78 13.52 7.57
N ALA A 3 18.99 12.54 8.01
CA ALA A 3 19.42 11.58 9.03
C ALA A 3 20.67 10.83 8.55
N GLY A 4 21.66 10.63 9.44
CA GLY A 4 22.83 9.85 9.11
C GLY A 4 22.50 8.35 9.02
N PHE A 5 23.37 7.56 8.37
CA PHE A 5 23.18 6.12 8.26
C PHE A 5 22.91 5.44 9.63
N GLY A 6 23.64 5.86 10.67
CA GLY A 6 23.48 5.30 12.01
C GLY A 6 22.10 5.51 12.59
N ASP A 7 21.51 6.68 12.37
CA ASP A 7 20.16 7.01 12.83
C ASP A 7 19.11 6.17 12.08
N LEU A 8 19.26 6.03 10.75
CA LEU A 8 18.39 5.18 9.93
C LEU A 8 18.46 3.71 10.37
N LEU A 9 19.67 3.19 10.58
CA LEU A 9 19.87 1.82 11.04
C LEU A 9 19.19 1.58 12.39
N LYS A 10 19.40 2.47 13.35
CA LYS A 10 18.80 2.37 14.69
C LYS A 10 17.27 2.45 14.62
N LYS A 11 16.72 3.35 13.79
CA LYS A 11 15.28 3.48 13.55
C LYS A 11 14.71 2.17 13.03
N TRP A 12 15.23 1.62 11.93
CA TRP A 12 14.73 0.40 11.30
C TRP A 12 14.88 -0.82 12.22
N ARG A 13 16.01 -0.94 12.93
CA ARG A 13 16.20 -2.02 13.91
C ARG A 13 15.14 -1.97 15.02
N SER A 14 14.90 -0.77 15.56
CA SER A 14 13.90 -0.59 16.61
C SER A 14 12.49 -0.89 16.12
N LEU A 15 12.16 -0.46 14.90
CA LEU A 15 10.89 -0.71 14.24
C LEU A 15 10.63 -2.20 14.05
N ARG A 16 11.65 -2.96 13.64
CA ARG A 16 11.60 -4.42 13.50
C ARG A 16 11.79 -5.17 14.82
N ARG A 17 11.85 -4.46 15.96
CA ARG A 17 12.00 -5.01 17.31
C ARG A 17 13.26 -5.88 17.50
N PHE A 18 14.30 -5.63 16.70
CA PHE A 18 15.59 -6.27 16.91
C PHE A 18 16.39 -5.58 18.01
N SER A 19 17.02 -6.37 18.92
CA SER A 19 18.15 -5.91 19.70
C SER A 19 19.41 -5.87 18.83
N GLN A 20 20.46 -5.15 19.24
CA GLN A 20 21.75 -5.21 18.52
C GLN A 20 22.31 -6.64 18.51
N LEU A 21 22.04 -7.41 19.56
CA LEU A 21 22.47 -8.80 19.64
C LEU A 21 21.70 -9.70 18.66
N SER A 22 20.37 -9.60 18.62
CA SER A 22 19.56 -10.41 17.69
C SER A 22 19.86 -10.07 16.23
N LEU A 23 20.06 -8.77 15.91
CA LEU A 23 20.47 -8.36 14.57
C LEU A 23 21.89 -8.88 14.22
N SER A 24 22.78 -8.99 15.21
CA SER A 24 24.12 -9.54 14.98
C SER A 24 24.08 -11.03 14.60
N VAL A 25 23.19 -11.78 15.22
CA VAL A 25 22.98 -13.21 14.87
C VAL A 25 22.42 -13.34 13.45
N GLU A 26 21.45 -12.53 13.09
CA GLU A 26 20.80 -12.55 11.78
C GLU A 26 21.76 -12.17 10.64
N THR A 27 22.62 -11.18 10.88
CA THR A 27 23.50 -10.62 9.84
C THR A 27 24.90 -11.19 9.80
N GLY A 28 25.32 -11.92 10.85
CA GLY A 28 26.71 -12.35 11.03
C GLY A 28 27.68 -11.21 11.39
N LEU A 29 27.20 -9.97 11.57
CA LEU A 29 27.99 -8.84 12.04
C LEU A 29 28.06 -8.89 13.57
N SER A 30 29.20 -8.47 14.18
CA SER A 30 29.25 -8.40 15.64
C SER A 30 28.33 -7.31 16.20
N SER A 31 27.70 -7.52 17.36
CA SER A 31 26.87 -6.53 18.04
C SER A 31 27.63 -5.22 18.32
N ARG A 32 28.94 -5.33 18.62
CA ARG A 32 29.82 -4.17 18.79
C ARG A 32 29.97 -3.38 17.49
N HIS A 33 30.09 -4.06 16.34
CA HIS A 33 30.16 -3.37 15.05
C HIS A 33 28.85 -2.66 14.72
N ILE A 34 27.69 -3.30 14.95
CA ILE A 34 26.37 -2.67 14.80
C ILE A 34 26.25 -1.43 15.69
N SER A 35 26.67 -1.51 16.96
CA SER A 35 26.68 -0.37 17.86
C SER A 35 27.57 0.78 17.36
N PHE A 36 28.72 0.47 16.76
CA PHE A 36 29.62 1.49 16.19
C PHE A 36 29.03 2.12 14.93
N LEU A 37 28.31 1.37 14.11
CA LEU A 37 27.60 1.88 12.96
C LEU A 37 26.48 2.84 13.39
N GLU A 38 25.66 2.46 14.38
CA GLU A 38 24.57 3.28 14.90
C GLU A 38 25.06 4.59 15.55
N THR A 39 26.24 4.56 16.17
CA THR A 39 26.81 5.73 16.84
C THR A 39 27.75 6.55 15.96
N GLY A 40 27.92 6.19 14.68
CA GLY A 40 28.78 6.87 13.73
C GLY A 40 30.29 6.68 14.00
N ARG A 41 30.67 5.77 14.91
CA ARG A 41 32.08 5.46 15.22
C ARG A 41 32.75 4.60 14.16
N SER A 42 31.98 3.94 13.31
CA SER A 42 32.46 3.18 12.16
C SER A 42 31.67 3.56 10.92
N ARG A 43 32.34 3.57 9.78
CA ARG A 43 31.68 3.73 8.49
C ARG A 43 31.25 2.37 7.95
N PRO A 44 30.00 2.23 7.43
CA PRO A 44 29.56 0.97 6.82
C PRO A 44 30.28 0.76 5.48
N SER A 45 30.45 -0.48 5.08
CA SER A 45 30.67 -0.85 3.68
C SER A 45 29.31 -0.96 2.95
N ARG A 46 29.32 -0.84 1.61
CA ARG A 46 28.10 -1.06 0.82
C ARG A 46 27.46 -2.44 1.11
N GLY A 47 28.30 -3.47 1.21
CA GLY A 47 27.85 -4.82 1.56
C GLY A 47 27.19 -4.90 2.94
N SER A 48 27.75 -4.20 3.95
CA SER A 48 27.14 -4.13 5.29
C SER A 48 25.78 -3.42 5.27
N VAL A 49 25.64 -2.32 4.49
CA VAL A 49 24.35 -1.63 4.33
C VAL A 49 23.32 -2.59 3.75
N LEU A 50 23.63 -3.28 2.65
CA LEU A 50 22.69 -4.21 1.99
C LEU A 50 22.35 -5.42 2.86
N THR A 51 23.31 -5.96 3.63
CA THR A 51 23.06 -7.07 4.55
C THR A 51 22.12 -6.65 5.67
N LEU A 52 22.35 -5.49 6.28
CA LEU A 52 21.50 -4.93 7.34
C LEU A 52 20.11 -4.62 6.81
N SER A 53 20.02 -4.01 5.62
CA SER A 53 18.74 -3.68 5.00
C SER A 53 17.87 -4.91 4.71
N ARG A 54 18.47 -6.02 4.24
CA ARG A 54 17.77 -7.30 4.04
C ARG A 54 17.28 -7.89 5.35
N ALA A 55 18.15 -7.98 6.36
CA ALA A 55 17.80 -8.53 7.67
C ALA A 55 16.69 -7.72 8.37
N LEU A 56 16.59 -6.43 8.08
CA LEU A 56 15.57 -5.54 8.60
C LEU A 56 14.33 -5.42 7.70
N ASP A 57 14.27 -6.19 6.61
CA ASP A 57 13.18 -6.12 5.63
C ASP A 57 12.84 -4.67 5.26
N MET A 58 13.87 -3.90 4.91
CA MET A 58 13.70 -2.50 4.53
C MET A 58 13.11 -2.43 3.11
N PRO A 59 12.09 -1.58 2.86
CA PRO A 59 11.57 -1.36 1.52
C PRO A 59 12.64 -0.70 0.63
N LYS A 60 12.53 -0.90 -0.69
CA LYS A 60 13.52 -0.42 -1.68
C LYS A 60 13.87 1.06 -1.54
N PRO A 61 12.92 2.00 -1.37
CA PRO A 61 13.24 3.39 -1.13
C PRO A 61 14.14 3.59 0.10
N ALA A 62 13.81 2.94 1.22
CA ALA A 62 14.59 3.04 2.45
C ALA A 62 15.99 2.42 2.33
N VAL A 63 16.15 1.36 1.51
CA VAL A 63 17.48 0.82 1.18
C VAL A 63 18.32 1.85 0.43
N ASN A 64 17.73 2.55 -0.55
CA ASN A 64 18.40 3.61 -1.28
C ASN A 64 18.77 4.77 -0.35
N ASP A 65 17.88 5.20 0.54
CA ASP A 65 18.15 6.23 1.53
C ASP A 65 19.32 5.84 2.45
N ALA A 66 19.35 4.59 2.90
CA ALA A 66 20.44 4.08 3.74
C ALA A 66 21.78 4.05 2.98
N LEU A 67 21.78 3.68 1.69
CA LEU A 67 22.96 3.73 0.83
C LEU A 67 23.46 5.16 0.62
N LEU A 68 22.56 6.08 0.29
CA LEU A 68 22.88 7.50 0.10
C LEU A 68 23.45 8.12 1.39
N ALA A 69 22.81 7.85 2.55
CA ALA A 69 23.28 8.30 3.85
C ALA A 69 24.66 7.74 4.23
N ALA A 70 25.01 6.56 3.70
CA ALA A 70 26.33 5.95 3.84
C ALA A 70 27.36 6.42 2.79
N GLY A 71 26.95 7.26 1.83
CA GLY A 71 27.80 7.79 0.75
C GLY A 71 27.95 6.85 -0.46
N PHE A 72 27.01 5.92 -0.67
CA PHE A 72 26.98 5.00 -1.80
C PHE A 72 25.90 5.37 -2.81
N ALA A 73 26.06 4.94 -4.06
CA ALA A 73 25.02 5.03 -5.08
C ALA A 73 23.83 4.12 -4.71
N PRO A 74 22.59 4.51 -5.08
CA PRO A 74 21.40 3.70 -4.93
C PRO A 74 21.55 2.30 -5.54
N GLU A 75 20.82 1.32 -4.98
CA GLU A 75 20.74 -0.05 -5.51
C GLU A 75 19.59 -0.19 -6.50
N TYR A 76 18.45 0.42 -6.18
CA TYR A 76 17.21 0.28 -6.94
C TYR A 76 17.00 1.52 -7.81
N PRO A 77 16.77 1.35 -9.12
CA PRO A 77 16.44 2.46 -9.98
C PRO A 77 15.05 3.02 -9.66
N ALA A 78 14.86 4.29 -10.00
CA ALA A 78 13.58 4.95 -10.01
C ALA A 78 13.45 5.65 -11.37
N HIS A 79 12.96 4.92 -12.36
CA HIS A 79 12.77 5.46 -13.70
C HIS A 79 11.53 6.34 -13.74
N ASP A 80 11.55 7.34 -14.62
CA ASP A 80 10.34 8.03 -15.00
C ASP A 80 9.40 7.06 -15.73
N LEU A 81 8.11 7.17 -15.52
CA LEU A 81 7.11 6.30 -16.17
C LEU A 81 7.07 6.49 -17.70
N SER A 82 7.65 7.57 -18.20
CA SER A 82 7.83 7.79 -19.64
C SER A 82 9.06 7.06 -20.22
N ASP A 83 9.89 6.43 -19.38
CA ASP A 83 11.07 5.71 -19.84
C ASP A 83 10.65 4.42 -20.59
N VAL A 84 11.27 4.20 -21.75
CA VAL A 84 11.01 3.05 -22.61
C VAL A 84 11.28 1.72 -21.91
N SER A 85 12.20 1.69 -20.95
CA SER A 85 12.56 0.48 -20.19
C SER A 85 11.43 -0.05 -19.29
N VAL A 86 10.52 0.83 -18.83
CA VAL A 86 9.38 0.47 -17.98
C VAL A 86 8.10 0.21 -18.78
N GLN A 87 8.09 0.57 -20.07
CA GLN A 87 6.90 0.47 -20.93
C GLN A 87 6.28 -0.94 -20.97
N PRO A 88 7.04 -2.05 -21.08
CA PRO A 88 6.43 -3.39 -21.10
C PRO A 88 5.63 -3.71 -19.84
N MET A 89 6.01 -3.16 -18.68
CA MET A 89 5.27 -3.36 -17.44
C MET A 89 4.02 -2.49 -17.38
N LEU A 90 4.08 -1.27 -17.88
CA LEU A 90 2.91 -0.39 -18.01
C LEU A 90 1.89 -0.97 -19.00
N ASP A 91 2.36 -1.52 -20.12
CA ASP A 91 1.50 -2.20 -21.10
C ASP A 91 0.81 -3.43 -20.49
N ALA A 92 1.51 -4.19 -19.64
CA ALA A 92 0.92 -5.32 -18.92
C ALA A 92 -0.15 -4.87 -17.90
N LEU A 93 0.08 -3.78 -17.16
CA LEU A 93 -0.95 -3.18 -16.28
C LEU A 93 -2.18 -2.76 -17.09
N ASP A 94 -1.96 -2.05 -18.17
CA ASP A 94 -3.01 -1.57 -19.06
C ASP A 94 -3.84 -2.72 -19.63
N MET A 95 -3.18 -3.81 -20.04
CA MET A 95 -3.83 -5.02 -20.54
C MET A 95 -4.70 -5.68 -19.46
N ILE A 96 -4.20 -5.82 -18.21
CA ILE A 96 -4.97 -6.40 -17.12
C ILE A 96 -6.22 -5.55 -16.85
N ILE A 97 -6.06 -4.23 -16.74
CA ILE A 97 -7.14 -3.30 -16.43
C ILE A 97 -8.21 -3.31 -17.51
N LYS A 98 -7.81 -3.24 -18.80
CA LYS A 98 -8.74 -3.23 -19.93
C LYS A 98 -9.52 -4.53 -20.06
N ASN A 99 -8.83 -5.67 -19.89
CA ASN A 99 -9.48 -6.99 -20.02
C ASN A 99 -10.36 -7.35 -18.83
N HIS A 100 -10.33 -6.56 -17.76
CA HIS A 100 -11.21 -6.78 -16.60
C HIS A 100 -12.62 -6.22 -16.77
N ALA A 101 -12.86 -5.38 -17.78
CA ALA A 101 -14.21 -4.91 -18.11
C ALA A 101 -15.18 -6.10 -18.34
N PRO A 102 -16.43 -6.01 -17.92
CA PRO A 102 -17.15 -4.81 -17.46
C PRO A 102 -16.94 -4.45 -15.98
N PHE A 103 -16.15 -5.22 -15.22
CA PHE A 103 -15.93 -4.94 -13.81
C PHE A 103 -14.88 -3.83 -13.59
N PRO A 104 -15.02 -3.06 -12.49
CA PRO A 104 -14.04 -2.02 -12.15
C PRO A 104 -12.66 -2.59 -11.87
N ALA A 105 -11.64 -1.86 -12.32
CA ALA A 105 -10.24 -2.08 -11.97
C ALA A 105 -9.55 -0.74 -11.78
N ILE A 106 -8.86 -0.56 -10.65
CA ILE A 106 -8.10 0.64 -10.34
C ILE A 106 -6.62 0.33 -10.16
N VAL A 107 -5.77 1.30 -10.48
CA VAL A 107 -4.35 1.29 -10.12
C VAL A 107 -4.16 2.23 -8.96
N ILE A 108 -3.58 1.76 -7.89
CA ILE A 108 -3.21 2.56 -6.73
C ILE A 108 -1.69 2.59 -6.56
N ASP A 109 -1.19 3.69 -6.01
CA ASP A 109 0.21 3.82 -5.60
C ASP A 109 0.42 3.40 -4.13
N GLU A 110 1.65 3.63 -3.62
CA GLU A 110 2.03 3.30 -2.24
C GLU A 110 1.29 4.10 -1.17
N ASP A 111 0.72 5.25 -1.55
CA ASP A 111 -0.06 6.13 -0.66
C ASP A 111 -1.57 5.95 -0.81
N TRP A 112 -1.99 4.84 -1.44
CA TRP A 112 -3.39 4.52 -1.72
C TRP A 112 -4.11 5.57 -2.58
N GLN A 113 -3.35 6.30 -3.42
CA GLN A 113 -3.92 7.22 -4.40
C GLN A 113 -4.27 6.46 -5.69
N ILE A 114 -5.46 6.67 -6.20
CA ILE A 114 -5.91 6.13 -7.49
C ILE A 114 -5.18 6.90 -8.60
N VAL A 115 -4.25 6.23 -9.27
CA VAL A 115 -3.44 6.79 -10.35
C VAL A 115 -3.90 6.38 -11.74
N GLY A 116 -4.85 5.44 -11.82
CA GLY A 116 -5.45 4.96 -13.07
C GLY A 116 -6.59 3.98 -12.83
N GLY A 117 -7.24 3.57 -13.90
CA GLY A 117 -8.30 2.57 -13.86
C GLY A 117 -8.99 2.41 -15.21
N ASN A 118 -9.86 1.41 -15.36
CA ASN A 118 -10.68 1.22 -16.56
C ASN A 118 -11.93 2.13 -16.52
N VAL A 119 -12.66 2.15 -17.63
CA VAL A 119 -13.89 2.97 -17.78
C VAL A 119 -14.92 2.64 -16.70
N PRO A 120 -15.21 1.35 -16.37
CA PRO A 120 -16.10 0.99 -15.27
C PRO A 120 -15.68 1.60 -13.92
N ALA A 121 -14.38 1.56 -13.61
CA ALA A 121 -13.87 2.15 -12.36
C ALA A 121 -14.05 3.67 -12.32
N MET A 122 -13.79 4.35 -13.43
CA MET A 122 -13.98 5.80 -13.52
C MET A 122 -15.45 6.18 -13.37
N GLY A 123 -16.38 5.40 -13.94
CA GLY A 123 -17.81 5.56 -13.73
C GLY A 123 -18.20 5.36 -12.26
N MET A 124 -17.72 4.31 -11.63
CA MET A 124 -17.99 4.03 -10.21
C MET A 124 -17.46 5.15 -9.30
N MET A 125 -16.27 5.71 -9.58
CA MET A 125 -15.73 6.83 -8.80
C MET A 125 -16.60 8.09 -8.84
N GLN A 126 -17.42 8.29 -9.89
CA GLN A 126 -18.35 9.42 -9.95
C GLN A 126 -19.59 9.20 -9.07
N LEU A 127 -19.93 7.94 -8.79
CA LEU A 127 -21.09 7.56 -7.98
C LEU A 127 -20.75 7.43 -6.48
N LEU A 128 -19.47 7.21 -6.18
CA LEU A 128 -18.99 7.10 -4.80
C LEU A 128 -18.54 8.47 -4.24
N PRO A 129 -18.59 8.68 -2.92
CA PRO A 129 -18.38 9.98 -2.28
C PRO A 129 -16.89 10.36 -2.19
N PHE A 130 -16.15 10.28 -3.29
CA PHE A 130 -14.74 10.71 -3.34
C PHE A 130 -14.58 12.24 -3.22
N ASN A 131 -15.58 13.02 -3.57
CA ASN A 131 -15.57 14.50 -3.51
C ASN A 131 -14.34 15.13 -4.20
N GLY A 132 -13.90 14.53 -5.31
CA GLY A 132 -12.72 14.98 -6.07
C GLY A 132 -11.39 14.46 -5.55
N SER A 133 -11.37 13.74 -4.44
CA SER A 133 -10.18 13.04 -3.96
C SER A 133 -9.84 11.84 -4.84
N ARG A 134 -8.58 11.41 -4.76
CA ARG A 134 -8.09 10.17 -5.35
C ARG A 134 -7.67 9.11 -4.32
N CYS A 135 -7.71 9.44 -3.03
CA CYS A 135 -7.40 8.48 -1.98
C CYS A 135 -8.55 7.49 -1.82
N VAL A 136 -8.25 6.19 -1.89
CA VAL A 136 -9.27 5.12 -1.78
C VAL A 136 -10.09 5.25 -0.49
N VAL A 137 -9.46 5.63 0.62
CA VAL A 137 -10.10 5.77 1.93
C VAL A 137 -11.11 6.93 1.97
N ASP A 138 -10.96 7.93 1.10
CA ASP A 138 -11.81 9.11 1.13
C ASP A 138 -13.26 8.81 0.73
N ALA A 139 -13.49 7.75 -0.04
CA ALA A 139 -14.85 7.26 -0.28
C ALA A 139 -15.54 6.81 1.01
N LEU A 140 -14.79 6.22 1.96
CA LEU A 140 -15.31 5.85 3.28
C LEU A 140 -15.47 7.05 4.20
N LEU A 141 -14.48 7.95 4.23
CA LEU A 141 -14.47 9.11 5.11
C LEU A 141 -15.56 10.14 4.75
N ASN A 142 -15.86 10.26 3.46
CA ASN A 142 -16.87 11.18 2.95
C ASN A 142 -18.27 10.55 2.85
N ASP A 143 -18.42 9.27 3.19
CA ASP A 143 -19.73 8.60 3.17
C ASP A 143 -20.64 9.18 4.25
N ASP A 144 -21.88 9.48 3.86
CA ASP A 144 -22.86 10.12 4.75
C ASP A 144 -23.33 9.15 5.84
N ILE A 145 -23.43 9.65 7.08
CA ILE A 145 -23.80 8.81 8.23
C ILE A 145 -25.30 8.51 8.24
N GLU A 146 -26.14 9.45 7.79
CA GLU A 146 -27.60 9.31 7.80
C GLU A 146 -28.11 8.52 6.59
N THR A 147 -27.43 8.68 5.45
CA THR A 147 -27.76 8.05 4.17
C THR A 147 -26.53 7.36 3.55
N PRO A 148 -25.99 6.33 4.21
CA PRO A 148 -24.72 5.76 3.77
C PRO A 148 -24.86 5.02 2.44
N ILE A 149 -23.87 5.24 1.58
CA ILE A 149 -23.67 4.44 0.36
C ILE A 149 -23.16 3.05 0.72
N PHE A 150 -22.15 2.98 1.61
CA PHE A 150 -21.60 1.70 2.06
C PHE A 150 -22.46 1.10 3.18
N THR A 151 -23.16 0.01 2.88
CA THR A 151 -24.09 -0.61 3.82
C THR A 151 -23.43 -1.49 4.89
N ASN A 152 -22.15 -1.80 4.72
CA ASN A 152 -21.31 -2.51 5.69
C ASN A 152 -20.00 -1.73 5.98
N TRP A 153 -20.12 -0.42 6.20
CA TRP A 153 -19.03 0.52 6.39
C TRP A 153 -18.00 0.03 7.42
N GLU A 154 -18.45 -0.45 8.58
CA GLU A 154 -17.59 -0.93 9.68
C GLU A 154 -16.66 -2.07 9.23
N VAL A 155 -17.17 -3.00 8.43
CA VAL A 155 -16.42 -4.15 7.91
C VAL A 155 -15.34 -3.67 6.95
N ILE A 156 -15.68 -2.74 6.05
CA ILE A 156 -14.72 -2.16 5.09
C ILE A 156 -13.65 -1.35 5.82
N ALA A 157 -14.06 -0.56 6.82
CA ALA A 157 -13.15 0.24 7.64
C ALA A 157 -12.18 -0.64 8.47
N ALA A 158 -12.69 -1.70 9.11
CA ALA A 158 -11.86 -2.65 9.86
C ALA A 158 -10.78 -3.30 8.98
N TRP A 159 -11.16 -3.75 7.78
CA TRP A 159 -10.24 -4.31 6.81
C TRP A 159 -9.21 -3.27 6.33
N SER A 160 -9.68 -2.08 5.99
CA SER A 160 -8.80 -0.98 5.54
C SER A 160 -7.79 -0.58 6.62
N LEU A 161 -8.23 -0.46 7.89
CA LEU A 161 -7.36 -0.17 9.03
C LEU A 161 -6.31 -1.26 9.21
N THR A 162 -6.72 -2.54 9.15
CA THR A 162 -5.80 -3.67 9.29
C THR A 162 -4.73 -3.66 8.20
N ARG A 163 -5.15 -3.44 6.96
CA ARG A 163 -4.24 -3.39 5.79
C ARG A 163 -3.31 -2.18 5.88
N LEU A 164 -3.84 -0.99 6.19
CA LEU A 164 -3.05 0.23 6.37
C LEU A 164 -2.03 0.08 7.50
N GLN A 165 -2.41 -0.52 8.63
CA GLN A 165 -1.50 -0.78 9.74
C GLN A 165 -0.34 -1.70 9.32
N LEU A 166 -0.62 -2.74 8.55
CA LEU A 166 0.40 -3.64 8.04
C LEU A 166 1.35 -2.93 7.07
N GLU A 167 0.79 -2.18 6.11
CA GLU A 167 1.57 -1.48 5.09
C GLU A 167 2.40 -0.33 5.68
N THR A 168 1.83 0.50 6.56
CA THR A 168 2.57 1.56 7.27
C THR A 168 3.71 0.99 8.13
N SER A 169 3.47 -0.16 8.79
CA SER A 169 4.51 -0.87 9.52
C SER A 169 5.68 -1.30 8.61
N ARG A 170 5.37 -1.76 7.40
CA ARG A 170 6.41 -2.15 6.41
C ARG A 170 7.17 -0.93 5.89
N LEU A 171 6.49 0.19 5.66
CA LEU A 171 7.08 1.44 5.13
C LEU A 171 7.77 2.32 6.18
N GLY A 172 7.59 2.06 7.48
CA GLY A 172 8.35 2.72 8.56
C GLY A 172 7.62 3.82 9.31
N TYR A 173 6.31 3.95 9.19
CA TYR A 173 5.43 4.91 9.90
C TYR A 173 5.68 6.41 9.67
N ASP A 174 6.46 6.81 8.67
CA ASP A 174 6.83 8.22 8.43
C ASP A 174 6.39 8.75 7.07
N GLY A 175 5.43 8.12 6.43
CA GLY A 175 4.98 8.50 5.08
C GLY A 175 3.53 8.98 5.02
N PRO A 176 3.10 9.47 3.84
CA PRO A 176 1.72 9.90 3.59
C PRO A 176 0.69 8.82 3.91
N LEU A 177 1.03 7.54 3.71
CA LEU A 177 0.14 6.43 4.05
C LEU A 177 -0.18 6.37 5.56
N THR A 178 0.74 6.81 6.43
CA THR A 178 0.47 6.91 7.88
C THR A 178 -0.56 8.00 8.17
N GLU A 179 -0.58 9.08 7.40
CA GLU A 179 -1.61 10.12 7.52
C GLU A 179 -2.98 9.57 7.10
N VAL A 180 -3.02 8.79 6.01
CA VAL A 180 -4.25 8.10 5.57
C VAL A 180 -4.78 7.15 6.65
N TYR A 181 -3.89 6.34 7.25
CA TYR A 181 -4.24 5.46 8.37
C TYR A 181 -4.80 6.25 9.56
N ASN A 182 -4.14 7.32 9.97
CA ASN A 182 -4.56 8.13 11.10
C ASN A 182 -5.89 8.85 10.85
N ARG A 183 -6.15 9.29 9.62
CA ARG A 183 -7.44 9.90 9.23
C ARG A 183 -8.59 8.91 9.41
N LEU A 184 -8.43 7.68 8.91
CA LEU A 184 -9.47 6.65 9.07
C LEU A 184 -9.63 6.22 10.52
N LEU A 185 -8.52 6.06 11.26
CA LEU A 185 -8.55 5.69 12.68
C LEU A 185 -9.22 6.77 13.54
N SER A 186 -9.10 8.05 13.16
CA SER A 186 -9.69 9.19 13.89
C SER A 186 -11.14 9.47 13.51
N ASP A 187 -11.71 8.77 12.53
CA ASP A 187 -13.14 8.89 12.22
C ASP A 187 -13.97 8.38 13.42
N PRO A 188 -14.96 9.14 13.91
CA PRO A 188 -15.78 8.72 15.07
C PRO A 188 -16.43 7.34 14.89
N ARG A 189 -16.75 6.95 13.65
CA ARG A 189 -17.31 5.61 13.33
C ARG A 189 -16.30 4.48 13.50
N SER A 190 -15.00 4.81 13.55
CA SER A 190 -13.92 3.84 13.78
C SER A 190 -13.71 3.50 15.24
N GLU A 191 -14.36 4.22 16.18
CA GLU A 191 -14.26 3.96 17.61
C GLU A 191 -14.83 2.57 17.95
N GLY A 192 -14.00 1.72 18.56
CA GLY A 192 -14.38 0.37 18.94
C GLY A 192 -14.37 -0.67 17.83
N ILE A 193 -13.94 -0.31 16.62
CA ILE A 193 -13.78 -1.30 15.54
C ILE A 193 -12.72 -2.34 15.96
N ASP A 194 -13.12 -3.62 15.91
CA ASP A 194 -12.22 -4.75 16.12
C ASP A 194 -11.38 -5.00 14.85
N THR A 195 -10.12 -4.60 14.88
CA THR A 195 -9.16 -4.85 13.79
C THR A 195 -8.56 -6.27 13.84
N SER A 196 -8.86 -7.07 14.87
CA SER A 196 -8.51 -8.49 14.92
C SER A 196 -9.48 -9.38 14.12
N PHE A 197 -10.30 -8.77 13.30
CA PHE A 197 -11.40 -9.34 12.54
C PHE A 197 -11.01 -10.65 11.84
N GLN A 198 -11.69 -11.73 12.23
CA GLN A 198 -11.75 -12.98 11.46
C GLN A 198 -13.08 -12.98 10.72
N ALA A 199 -13.02 -12.80 9.40
CA ALA A 199 -14.21 -12.88 8.57
C ALA A 199 -14.89 -14.25 8.79
N ALA A 200 -16.17 -14.24 9.11
CA ALA A 200 -16.99 -15.45 9.08
C ALA A 200 -17.17 -15.96 7.64
N GLU A 201 -17.08 -15.05 6.68
CA GLU A 201 -17.15 -15.33 5.25
C GLU A 201 -15.75 -15.63 4.67
N PRO A 202 -15.64 -16.46 3.62
CA PRO A 202 -14.37 -16.85 3.02
C PRO A 202 -13.64 -15.70 2.33
N PHE A 203 -14.31 -14.58 2.06
CA PHE A 203 -13.76 -13.33 1.52
C PHE A 203 -14.58 -12.15 2.02
N LEU A 204 -13.94 -11.00 2.06
CA LEU A 204 -14.56 -9.75 2.48
C LEU A 204 -15.29 -9.13 1.30
N THR A 205 -16.57 -8.77 1.51
CA THR A 205 -17.35 -8.02 0.54
C THR A 205 -17.44 -6.55 0.92
N MET A 206 -17.43 -5.70 -0.09
CA MET A 206 -17.78 -4.28 -0.01
C MET A 206 -19.21 -4.14 -0.56
N ASN A 207 -20.15 -3.78 0.31
CA ASN A 207 -21.56 -3.65 -0.04
C ASN A 207 -21.92 -2.16 -0.15
N ALA A 208 -22.44 -1.76 -1.31
CA ALA A 208 -22.81 -0.38 -1.58
C ALA A 208 -24.21 -0.28 -2.18
N ARG A 209 -24.91 0.81 -1.89
CA ARG A 209 -26.17 1.17 -2.54
C ARG A 209 -25.92 2.34 -3.50
N VAL A 210 -26.00 2.07 -4.80
CA VAL A 210 -25.71 3.03 -5.86
C VAL A 210 -26.89 3.08 -6.83
N ASP A 211 -27.44 4.25 -7.10
CA ASP A 211 -28.56 4.46 -8.04
C ASP A 211 -29.75 3.50 -7.83
N GLY A 212 -30.06 3.19 -6.57
CA GLY A 212 -31.13 2.27 -6.19
C GLY A 212 -30.77 0.80 -6.30
N HIS A 213 -29.59 0.45 -6.77
CA HIS A 213 -29.06 -0.91 -6.82
C HIS A 213 -28.22 -1.24 -5.59
N SER A 214 -28.39 -2.44 -5.05
CA SER A 214 -27.51 -2.99 -4.03
C SER A 214 -26.38 -3.78 -4.72
N LEU A 215 -25.15 -3.33 -4.57
CA LEU A 215 -23.97 -3.93 -5.17
C LEU A 215 -23.13 -4.60 -4.08
N SER A 216 -22.65 -5.80 -4.34
CA SER A 216 -21.74 -6.54 -3.47
C SER A 216 -20.49 -6.92 -4.26
N LEU A 217 -19.35 -6.37 -3.87
CA LEU A 217 -18.08 -6.53 -4.57
C LEU A 217 -17.03 -7.10 -3.62
N PHE A 218 -16.12 -7.90 -4.14
CA PHE A 218 -14.86 -8.23 -3.46
C PHE A 218 -13.68 -7.87 -4.36
N THR A 219 -12.48 -7.75 -3.78
CA THR A 219 -11.30 -7.35 -4.52
C THR A 219 -10.22 -8.44 -4.54
N MET A 220 -9.47 -8.47 -5.63
CA MET A 220 -8.17 -9.14 -5.72
C MET A 220 -7.10 -8.11 -6.01
N LEU A 221 -5.94 -8.28 -5.37
CA LEU A 221 -4.79 -7.41 -5.57
C LEU A 221 -3.77 -8.09 -6.49
N ALA A 222 -3.36 -7.39 -7.54
CA ALA A 222 -2.25 -7.79 -8.40
C ALA A 222 -1.10 -6.79 -8.27
N GLU A 223 0.12 -7.31 -8.12
CA GLU A 223 1.34 -6.50 -7.98
C GLU A 223 2.51 -7.13 -8.71
N PHE A 224 3.50 -6.32 -9.09
CA PHE A 224 4.73 -6.80 -9.68
C PHE A 224 5.71 -7.26 -8.61
N THR A 225 5.73 -8.54 -8.30
CA THR A 225 6.62 -9.12 -7.28
C THR A 225 8.11 -9.09 -7.68
N SER A 226 8.41 -9.06 -9.00
CA SER A 226 9.77 -9.05 -9.54
C SER A 226 10.29 -7.65 -9.91
N ALA A 227 9.47 -6.58 -9.79
CA ALA A 227 9.91 -5.24 -10.14
C ALA A 227 11.10 -4.80 -9.28
N GLN A 228 12.20 -4.42 -9.92
CA GLN A 228 13.37 -3.83 -9.26
C GLN A 228 13.29 -2.30 -9.21
N ASP A 229 12.45 -1.70 -10.05
CA ASP A 229 12.18 -0.28 -10.06
C ASP A 229 11.27 0.13 -8.91
N ILE A 230 11.58 1.27 -8.25
CA ILE A 230 10.82 1.75 -7.10
C ILE A 230 9.41 2.16 -7.53
N GLY A 231 9.29 2.97 -8.58
CA GLY A 231 8.00 3.50 -9.04
C GLY A 231 7.03 2.41 -9.50
N LEU A 232 7.55 1.37 -10.17
CA LEU A 232 6.73 0.23 -10.59
C LEU A 232 6.37 -0.71 -9.44
N SER A 233 7.30 -0.94 -8.49
CA SER A 233 7.04 -1.79 -7.33
C SER A 233 6.04 -1.19 -6.35
N ALA A 234 5.81 0.12 -6.44
CA ALA A 234 4.82 0.84 -5.65
C ALA A 234 3.40 0.75 -6.24
N ARG A 235 3.25 0.30 -7.49
CA ARG A 235 1.95 0.23 -8.16
C ARG A 235 1.28 -1.12 -7.98
N ARG A 236 -0.02 -1.08 -7.68
CA ARG A 236 -0.87 -2.24 -7.47
C ARG A 236 -2.17 -2.06 -8.24
N VAL A 237 -2.73 -3.16 -8.73
CA VAL A 237 -4.05 -3.18 -9.36
C VAL A 237 -5.04 -3.83 -8.42
N GLU A 238 -6.09 -3.13 -8.07
CA GLU A 238 -7.25 -3.73 -7.42
C GLU A 238 -8.30 -4.05 -8.48
N LEU A 239 -8.61 -5.34 -8.59
CA LEU A 239 -9.61 -5.89 -9.48
C LEU A 239 -10.87 -6.18 -8.65
N PHE A 240 -11.97 -5.56 -9.02
CA PHE A 240 -13.26 -5.75 -8.34
C PHE A 240 -14.06 -6.85 -9.05
N PHE A 241 -14.66 -7.73 -8.28
CA PHE A 241 -15.48 -8.83 -8.76
C PHE A 241 -16.86 -8.79 -8.11
N ALA A 242 -17.88 -9.17 -8.87
CA ALA A 242 -19.21 -9.32 -8.32
C ALA A 242 -19.30 -10.51 -7.35
N ALA A 243 -19.81 -10.28 -6.16
CA ALA A 243 -20.03 -11.33 -5.16
C ALA A 243 -21.37 -12.08 -5.37
N ASP A 244 -22.28 -11.49 -6.15
CA ASP A 244 -23.59 -12.07 -6.48
C ASP A 244 -24.01 -11.81 -7.93
N ASP A 245 -25.04 -12.52 -8.38
CA ASP A 245 -25.54 -12.42 -9.75
C ASP A 245 -26.20 -11.07 -10.04
N ALA A 246 -26.82 -10.42 -9.07
CA ALA A 246 -27.44 -9.10 -9.26
C ALA A 246 -26.38 -8.04 -9.55
N THR A 247 -25.27 -8.05 -8.80
CA THR A 247 -24.12 -7.18 -9.02
C THR A 247 -23.46 -7.47 -10.36
N ARG A 248 -23.34 -8.75 -10.74
CA ARG A 248 -22.81 -9.14 -12.05
C ARG A 248 -23.66 -8.56 -13.17
N CYS A 249 -24.96 -8.80 -13.15
CA CYS A 249 -25.89 -8.29 -14.16
C CYS A 249 -25.88 -6.76 -14.25
N TYR A 250 -25.71 -6.06 -13.12
CA TYR A 250 -25.60 -4.61 -13.11
C TYR A 250 -24.43 -4.13 -13.98
N PHE A 251 -23.21 -4.67 -13.76
CA PHE A 251 -22.04 -4.26 -14.53
C PHE A 251 -22.08 -4.72 -15.99
N GLU A 252 -22.62 -5.92 -16.27
CA GLU A 252 -22.77 -6.43 -17.64
C GLU A 252 -23.81 -5.64 -18.47
N ALA A 253 -24.76 -4.96 -17.82
CA ALA A 253 -25.78 -4.15 -18.47
C ALA A 253 -25.31 -2.69 -18.74
N LEU A 254 -24.17 -2.27 -18.15
CA LEU A 254 -23.62 -0.94 -18.41
C LEU A 254 -22.92 -0.93 -19.78
N GLU A 255 -23.33 0.01 -20.62
CA GLU A 255 -22.64 0.29 -21.89
C GLU A 255 -21.48 1.26 -21.64
N TYR A 256 -20.25 0.85 -21.96
CA TYR A 256 -19.03 1.64 -21.77
C TYR A 256 -18.41 2.09 -23.09
#